data_3b13e31a7d717b868c509c3339124459
#
_entry.id   3b13e31a7d717b868c509c3339124459
#
_cell.length_a   1.000
_cell.length_b   1.000
_cell.length_c   1.000
_cell.angle_alpha   90.00
_cell.angle_beta   90.00
_cell.angle_gamma   90.00
#
_symmetry.space_group_name_H-M   'P 1'
#
loop_
_entity.id
_entity.type
_entity.pdbx_description
1 polymer ?
#
loop_
_entity_poly.entity_id
_entity_poly.type
_entity_poly.pdbx_seq_one_letter_code
_entity_poly.pdbx_strand_id
1 'polypeptide(L)'
;MRQEGSRTVAPLNEEPRWPEGYLAVLREAGAIEKQLPYYVAWVRRFFARYPGRRRRDLGRAEIEAFLLASSREKGITNWRLAQGRAALELYYERFRGIGLAPRVSEGAEQG
;
A
#
# COMPACT_ATOMS: atom_id res chain seq x y z
N MET A 1 2.72 -32.69 13.10
CA MET A 1 2.82 -32.11 13.12
C MET A 1 2.87 -31.57 12.62
N ARG A 2 2.81 -31.46 12.56
CA ARG A 2 2.90 -30.71 12.33
C ARG A 2 3.04 -30.00 11.88
N GLN A 3 3.02 -29.94 11.68
CA GLN A 3 3.23 -29.05 11.47
C GLN A 3 3.20 -28.29 11.57
N GLU A 4 2.91 -28.33 12.06
CA GLU A 4 2.98 -27.47 12.46
C GLU A 4 3.59 -26.84 12.67
N GLY A 5 3.68 -27.13 12.86
CA GLY A 5 4.37 -26.52 13.37
C GLY A 5 5.03 -25.79 12.77
N SER A 6 5.37 -25.96 12.29
CA SER A 6 6.07 -25.33 11.80
C SER A 6 5.71 -24.19 11.57
N ARG A 7 5.04 -24.03 11.53
CA ARG A 7 4.70 -23.03 11.39
C ARG A 7 4.81 -22.12 12.18
N THR A 8 4.87 -22.29 12.83
CA THR A 8 4.80 -21.54 13.73
C THR A 8 5.91 -20.91 14.04
N VAL A 9 6.60 -21.20 13.94
CA VAL A 9 7.59 -20.82 14.33
C VAL A 9 8.20 -19.74 13.91
N ALA A 10 8.82 -19.22 13.80
CA ALA A 10 9.40 -18.19 13.31
C ALA A 10 8.71 -17.00 13.15
N PRO A 11 7.70 -16.82 13.56
CA PRO A 11 6.93 -15.68 13.28
C PRO A 11 7.46 -14.39 13.78
N LEU A 12 8.32 -14.40 14.72
CA LEU A 12 8.81 -13.15 15.23
C LEU A 12 9.50 -12.31 14.20
N ASN A 13 10.15 -12.96 13.24
CA ASN A 13 10.89 -12.23 12.25
C ASN A 13 10.21 -12.21 10.91
N GLU A 14 9.05 -12.79 10.83
CA GLU A 14 8.35 -12.83 9.56
C GLU A 14 7.62 -11.55 9.31
N GLU A 15 7.60 -11.16 8.07
CA GLU A 15 6.77 -10.03 7.71
C GLU A 15 5.32 -10.41 7.76
N PRO A 16 4.45 -9.41 7.99
CA PRO A 16 3.03 -9.69 7.98
C PRO A 16 2.61 -10.33 6.67
N ARG A 17 1.64 -11.21 6.76
CA ARG A 17 1.18 -11.92 5.59
C ARG A 17 0.36 -11.04 4.69
N TRP A 18 0.64 -11.14 3.42
CA TRP A 18 -0.13 -10.47 2.39
C TRP A 18 -1.11 -11.47 1.81
N PRO A 19 -2.38 -11.15 1.61
CA PRO A 19 -2.98 -9.84 1.92
C PRO A 19 -3.69 -9.77 3.27
N GLU A 20 -3.72 -10.86 4.03
CA GLU A 20 -4.51 -10.88 5.25
C GLU A 20 -4.07 -9.84 6.26
N GLY A 21 -2.77 -9.69 6.44
CA GLY A 21 -2.28 -8.69 7.38
C GLY A 21 -2.62 -7.28 6.94
N TYR A 22 -2.57 -7.05 5.63
CA TYR A 22 -2.93 -5.75 5.11
C TYR A 22 -4.42 -5.48 5.32
N LEU A 23 -5.27 -6.49 5.11
CA LEU A 23 -6.69 -6.33 5.35
C LEU A 23 -6.97 -5.96 6.80
N ALA A 24 -6.23 -6.57 7.73
CA ALA A 24 -6.38 -6.22 9.14
C ALA A 24 -6.03 -4.77 9.39
N VAL A 25 -4.96 -4.29 8.76
CA VAL A 25 -4.57 -2.89 8.89
C VAL A 25 -5.67 -1.98 8.36
N LEU A 26 -6.26 -2.35 7.23
CA LEU A 26 -7.33 -1.53 6.65
C LEU A 26 -8.53 -1.46 7.58
N ARG A 27 -8.88 -2.58 8.19
CA ARG A 27 -10.02 -2.59 9.12
C ARG A 27 -9.75 -1.71 10.32
N GLU A 28 -8.54 -1.77 10.84
CA GLU A 28 -8.18 -0.91 11.95
C GLU A 28 -8.21 0.56 11.57
N ALA A 29 -7.91 0.85 10.33
CA ALA A 29 -7.93 2.22 9.85
C ALA A 29 -9.35 2.70 9.52
N GLY A 30 -10.34 1.82 9.65
CA GLY A 30 -11.72 2.20 9.43
C GLY A 30 -12.25 1.97 8.04
N ALA A 31 -11.54 1.21 7.22
CA ALA A 31 -12.01 0.95 5.87
C ALA A 31 -13.26 0.09 5.90
N ILE A 32 -14.15 0.35 4.97
CA ILE A 32 -15.40 -0.37 4.87
C ILE A 32 -15.15 -1.71 4.21
N GLU A 33 -15.75 -2.78 4.75
CA GLU A 33 -15.48 -4.14 4.27
C GLU A 33 -15.60 -4.29 2.77
N LYS A 34 -16.64 -3.75 2.18
CA LYS A 34 -16.85 -3.95 0.75
C LYS A 34 -15.83 -3.19 -0.09
N GLN A 35 -15.06 -2.31 0.52
CA GLN A 35 -14.04 -1.56 -0.20
C GLN A 35 -12.67 -2.22 -0.12
N LEU A 36 -12.49 -3.20 0.76
CA LEU A 36 -11.19 -3.80 0.95
C LEU A 36 -10.58 -4.36 -0.33
N PRO A 37 -11.35 -5.02 -1.21
CA PRO A 37 -10.73 -5.53 -2.43
C PRO A 37 -10.17 -4.44 -3.32
N TYR A 38 -10.76 -3.25 -3.28
CA TYR A 38 -10.26 -2.15 -4.09
C TYR A 38 -8.93 -1.65 -3.57
N TYR A 39 -8.76 -1.62 -2.26
CA TYR A 39 -7.48 -1.24 -1.68
C TYR A 39 -6.39 -2.23 -2.08
N VAL A 40 -6.70 -3.52 -2.01
CA VAL A 40 -5.75 -4.54 -2.42
C VAL A 40 -5.39 -4.38 -3.89
N ALA A 41 -6.40 -4.09 -4.72
CA ALA A 41 -6.16 -3.94 -6.15
C ALA A 41 -5.24 -2.75 -6.43
N TRP A 42 -5.41 -1.66 -5.69
CA TRP A 42 -4.53 -0.50 -5.87
C TRP A 42 -3.08 -0.86 -5.61
N VAL A 43 -2.82 -1.61 -4.53
CA VAL A 43 -1.46 -2.00 -4.20
C VAL A 43 -0.90 -2.92 -5.28
N ARG A 44 -1.71 -3.87 -5.74
CA ARG A 44 -1.24 -4.78 -6.79
C ARG A 44 -0.93 -4.05 -8.09
N ARG A 45 -1.77 -3.09 -8.44
CA ARG A 45 -1.53 -2.32 -9.67
C ARG A 45 -0.27 -1.49 -9.56
N PHE A 46 -0.01 -0.95 -8.38
CA PHE A 46 1.20 -0.17 -8.19
C PHE A 46 2.44 -1.01 -8.43
N PHE A 47 2.50 -2.19 -7.81
CA PHE A 47 3.68 -3.03 -7.99
C PHE A 47 3.76 -3.62 -9.38
N ALA A 48 2.62 -3.82 -10.04
CA ALA A 48 2.64 -4.30 -11.41
C ALA A 48 3.26 -3.28 -12.36
N ARG A 49 3.18 -2.01 -11.99
CA ARG A 49 3.77 -0.96 -12.83
C ARG A 49 5.29 -0.94 -12.72
N TYR A 50 5.85 -1.50 -11.65
CA TYR A 50 7.28 -1.48 -11.43
C TYR A 50 7.82 -2.90 -11.29
N PRO A 51 7.72 -3.70 -12.35
CA PRO A 51 8.15 -5.10 -12.25
C PRO A 51 9.64 -5.17 -11.97
N GLY A 52 10.00 -6.12 -11.12
CA GLY A 52 11.40 -6.28 -10.78
C GLY A 52 11.92 -5.34 -9.73
N ARG A 53 11.11 -4.41 -9.28
CA ARG A 53 11.51 -3.47 -8.23
C ARG A 53 10.95 -3.95 -6.89
N ARG A 54 11.75 -3.83 -5.86
CA ARG A 54 11.30 -4.21 -4.52
C ARG A 54 10.57 -3.03 -3.90
N ARG A 55 9.69 -3.33 -2.93
CA ARG A 55 8.93 -2.24 -2.33
C ARG A 55 9.84 -1.20 -1.70
N ARG A 56 10.99 -1.61 -1.14
CA ARG A 56 11.88 -0.65 -0.52
C ARG A 56 12.58 0.25 -1.52
N ASP A 57 12.57 -0.14 -2.79
CA ASP A 57 13.18 0.66 -3.85
C ASP A 57 12.20 1.69 -4.41
N LEU A 58 10.98 1.67 -3.94
CA LEU A 58 9.93 2.57 -4.40
C LEU A 58 9.51 3.42 -3.22
N GLY A 59 9.04 4.62 -3.49
CA GLY A 59 8.66 5.50 -2.42
C GLY A 59 7.66 6.53 -2.86
N ARG A 60 7.64 7.65 -2.16
CA ARG A 60 6.64 8.69 -2.43
C ARG A 60 6.66 9.13 -3.89
N ALA A 61 7.84 9.30 -4.47
CA ALA A 61 7.92 9.77 -5.85
C ALA A 61 7.22 8.80 -6.79
N GLU A 62 7.43 7.51 -6.60
CA GLU A 62 6.80 6.52 -7.46
C GLU A 62 5.29 6.46 -7.22
N ILE A 63 4.88 6.63 -5.98
CA ILE A 63 3.45 6.64 -5.68
C ILE A 63 2.78 7.80 -6.38
N GLU A 64 3.38 8.99 -6.30
CA GLU A 64 2.77 10.16 -6.93
C GLU A 64 2.75 10.02 -8.45
N ALA A 65 3.83 9.48 -9.03
CA ALA A 65 3.86 9.27 -10.47
C ALA A 65 2.79 8.26 -10.90
N PHE A 66 2.61 7.22 -10.11
CA PHE A 66 1.59 6.22 -10.41
C PHE A 66 0.20 6.82 -10.35
N LEU A 67 -0.06 7.62 -9.32
CA LEU A 67 -1.38 8.24 -9.17
C LEU A 67 -1.62 9.25 -10.27
N LEU A 68 -0.60 9.99 -10.66
CA LEU A 68 -0.75 10.93 -11.76
C LEU A 68 -1.10 10.20 -13.05
N ALA A 69 -0.40 9.10 -13.32
CA ALA A 69 -0.71 8.33 -14.52
C ALA A 69 -2.13 7.76 -14.44
N SER A 70 -2.53 7.31 -13.27
CA SER A 70 -3.88 6.77 -13.11
C SER A 70 -4.94 7.85 -13.30
N SER A 71 -4.62 9.09 -12.97
CA SER A 71 -5.60 10.18 -13.09
C SER A 71 -6.00 10.43 -14.54
N ARG A 72 -5.22 9.92 -15.47
CA ARG A 72 -5.51 10.10 -16.88
C ARG A 72 -6.35 8.97 -17.45
N GLU A 73 -6.65 7.98 -16.64
CA GLU A 73 -7.47 6.87 -17.12
C GLU A 73 -8.92 7.31 -17.23
N LYS A 74 -9.55 6.80 -18.26
CA LYS A 74 -10.94 7.13 -18.48
C LYS A 74 -11.78 6.59 -17.34
N GLY A 75 -12.65 7.43 -16.82
CA GLY A 75 -13.57 6.98 -15.79
C GLY A 75 -13.05 7.03 -14.39
N ILE A 76 -11.78 7.43 -14.19
CA ILE A 76 -11.25 7.53 -12.84
C ILE A 76 -11.79 8.81 -12.20
N THR A 77 -12.11 8.72 -10.92
CA THR A 77 -12.63 9.88 -10.19
C THR A 77 -11.65 10.32 -9.13
N ASN A 78 -11.84 11.53 -8.64
CA ASN A 78 -10.95 12.04 -7.60
C ASN A 78 -10.99 11.20 -6.33
N TRP A 79 -12.18 10.73 -5.94
CA TRP A 79 -12.25 9.95 -4.72
C TRP A 79 -11.58 8.57 -4.91
N ARG A 80 -11.58 8.06 -6.13
CA ARG A 80 -10.86 6.82 -6.39
C ARG A 80 -9.37 7.01 -6.30
N LEU A 81 -8.89 8.16 -6.79
CA LEU A 81 -7.46 8.45 -6.64
C LEU A 81 -7.09 8.63 -5.18
N ALA A 82 -7.96 9.27 -4.41
CA ALA A 82 -7.72 9.41 -2.98
C ALA A 82 -7.69 8.04 -2.30
N GLN A 83 -8.55 7.13 -2.75
CA GLN A 83 -8.54 5.77 -2.23
C GLN A 83 -7.20 5.09 -2.55
N GLY A 84 -6.71 5.27 -3.79
CA GLY A 84 -5.44 4.68 -4.16
C GLY A 84 -4.29 5.22 -3.33
N ARG A 85 -4.29 6.53 -3.09
CA ARG A 85 -3.26 7.13 -2.27
C ARG A 85 -3.30 6.56 -0.85
N ALA A 86 -4.49 6.49 -0.27
CA ALA A 86 -4.62 5.93 1.06
C ALA A 86 -4.19 4.48 1.10
N ALA A 87 -4.54 3.73 0.06
CA ALA A 87 -4.17 2.32 0.01
C ALA A 87 -2.66 2.14 0.05
N LEU A 88 -1.94 2.96 -0.71
CA LEU A 88 -0.49 2.82 -0.78
C LEU A 88 0.18 3.35 0.48
N GLU A 89 -0.35 4.44 1.03
CA GLU A 89 0.22 4.97 2.27
C GLU A 89 0.04 3.98 3.42
N LEU A 90 -1.14 3.39 3.52
CA LEU A 90 -1.39 2.41 4.56
C LEU A 90 -0.53 1.17 4.36
N TYR A 91 -0.36 0.75 3.11
CA TYR A 91 0.48 -0.39 2.82
C TYR A 91 1.90 -0.15 3.31
N TYR A 92 2.48 0.97 2.93
CA TYR A 92 3.86 1.25 3.31
C TYR A 92 4.00 1.55 4.79
N GLU A 93 3.21 2.47 5.29
CA GLU A 93 3.46 3.00 6.63
C GLU A 93 2.91 2.13 7.73
N ARG A 94 1.70 1.59 7.53
CA ARG A 94 1.07 0.82 8.59
C ARG A 94 1.33 -0.66 8.47
N PHE A 95 1.29 -1.18 7.26
CA PHE A 95 1.46 -2.62 7.08
C PHE A 95 2.92 -3.03 7.07
N ARG A 96 3.76 -2.31 6.32
CA ARG A 96 5.17 -2.66 6.24
C ARG A 96 6.06 -1.85 7.17
N GLY A 97 5.55 -0.79 7.73
CA GLY A 97 6.34 0.03 8.64
C GLY A 97 7.45 0.80 7.98
N ILE A 98 7.29 1.13 6.70
CA ILE A 98 8.29 1.88 5.96
C ILE A 98 7.81 3.31 5.83
N GLY A 99 8.55 4.23 6.42
CA GLY A 99 8.18 5.63 6.33
C GLY A 99 8.27 6.15 4.91
N LEU A 100 7.34 7.00 4.53
CA LEU A 100 7.35 7.66 3.24
C LEU A 100 7.72 9.11 3.41
N ALA A 101 8.41 9.65 2.41
CA ALA A 101 8.75 11.05 2.44
C ALA A 101 7.48 11.89 2.39
N PRO A 102 7.51 13.10 2.95
CA PRO A 102 6.36 13.99 2.86
C PRO A 102 6.05 14.30 1.40
N ARG A 103 4.80 14.68 1.16
CA ARG A 103 4.43 15.07 -0.19
C ARG A 103 5.22 16.29 -0.59
N VAL A 104 5.54 16.32 -1.87
CA VAL A 104 6.35 17.42 -2.38
C VAL A 104 5.71 18.77 -2.12
N SER A 105 4.42 18.88 -2.34
CA SER A 105 3.77 20.16 -2.15
C SER A 105 3.88 20.64 -0.72
N GLU A 106 3.84 19.73 0.22
CA GLU A 106 3.98 20.12 1.60
C GLU A 106 5.38 20.59 1.90
N GLY A 107 6.35 19.88 1.35
CA GLY A 107 7.72 20.25 1.54
C GLY A 107 8.02 21.58 0.90
N ALA A 108 7.48 21.80 -0.26
CA ALA A 108 7.75 23.03 -0.97
C ALA A 108 7.25 24.23 -0.20
N GLU A 109 6.14 24.05 0.46
CA GLU A 109 5.59 25.16 1.17
C GLU A 109 6.42 25.60 2.32
N GLN A 110 7.13 24.70 2.86
CA GLN A 110 7.95 25.02 3.99
C GLN A 110 9.17 25.77 3.60
N GLY A 111 9.53 25.64 2.37
CA GLY A 111 10.75 26.26 1.90
C GLY A 111 10.78 27.71 2.02
#